data_f92877889278b780af2be81b1222106f
#
_entry.id   f92877889278b780af2be81b1222106f
#
_cell.length_a   1.000
_cell.length_b   1.000
_cell.length_c   1.000
_cell.angle_alpha   90.00
_cell.angle_beta   90.00
_cell.angle_gamma   90.00
#
_symmetry.space_group_name_H-M   'P 1'
#
loop_
_entity.id
_entity.type
_entity.pdbx_description
1 polymer ?
#
loop_
_entity_poly.entity_id
_entity_poly.type
_entity_poly.pdbx_seq_one_letter_code
_entity_poly.pdbx_strand_id
1 'polypeptide(L)'
;MNNLFYSSPMEQYEIYPLFSLNLTLNNVIFYLLIAGFISTLLTYVGTVRGEVVPTWWGILSESLYRTILSMVENYIGIKFTVYLPLIYTVFHLILFSNLIGMVPYSSTPTVEIVMTLSIALTLLVAVLLIGFLSHRLLLLAAFIPAGTPLGLVPLMIVLEILAYVTRTLSLGLR
;
A
#
# COMPACT_ATOMS: atom_id res chain seq x y z
N MET A 1 28.12 14.92 -25.84
CA MET A 1 28.02 14.12 -27.07
C MET A 1 28.42 12.74 -26.62
N ASN A 2 27.64 11.81 -26.57
CA ASN A 2 27.03 10.85 -26.85
C ASN A 2 27.08 9.52 -26.40
N ASN A 3 26.23 8.93 -26.08
CA ASN A 3 26.16 7.48 -26.08
C ASN A 3 24.73 7.02 -26.39
N LEU A 4 24.29 7.41 -27.58
CA LEU A 4 22.96 7.06 -28.13
C LEU A 4 22.81 5.58 -28.49
N PHE A 5 23.85 4.74 -28.23
CA PHE A 5 23.84 3.36 -28.72
C PHE A 5 23.94 2.27 -27.65
N TYR A 6 24.11 2.63 -26.38
CA TYR A 6 24.16 1.65 -25.30
C TYR A 6 23.39 2.15 -24.07
N SER A 7 22.08 2.37 -24.23
CA SER A 7 21.22 2.53 -23.07
C SER A 7 21.09 1.19 -22.37
N SER A 8 21.69 1.09 -21.20
CA SER A 8 21.53 -0.06 -20.32
C SER A 8 20.06 -0.18 -19.94
N PRO A 9 19.47 -1.40 -19.95
CA PRO A 9 18.09 -1.59 -19.45
C PRO A 9 17.91 -1.15 -18.00
N MET A 10 18.99 -0.89 -17.27
CA MET A 10 18.97 -0.37 -15.90
C MET A 10 18.77 1.15 -15.81
N GLU A 11 18.97 1.89 -16.89
CA GLU A 11 18.80 3.35 -16.90
C GLU A 11 17.35 3.78 -16.60
N GLN A 12 16.36 2.95 -16.88
CA GLN A 12 14.95 3.23 -16.53
C GLN A 12 14.71 3.35 -15.02
N TYR A 13 15.60 2.79 -14.18
CA TYR A 13 15.51 2.83 -12.71
C TYR A 13 16.37 3.94 -12.09
N GLU A 14 17.10 4.72 -12.91
CA GLU A 14 17.83 5.87 -12.39
C GLU A 14 16.87 6.99 -11.97
N ILE A 15 17.15 7.57 -10.80
CA ILE A 15 16.34 8.65 -10.23
C ILE A 15 16.83 9.97 -10.82
N TYR A 16 16.04 10.53 -11.74
CA TYR A 16 16.31 11.84 -12.32
C TYR A 16 15.46 12.91 -11.65
N PRO A 17 16.06 14.05 -11.23
CA PRO A 17 15.29 15.21 -10.81
C PRO A 17 14.57 15.81 -12.03
N LEU A 18 13.24 15.99 -11.94
CA LEU A 18 12.43 16.59 -13.01
C LEU A 18 12.72 18.08 -13.23
N PHE A 19 13.17 18.78 -12.17
CA PHE A 19 13.56 20.17 -12.23
C PHE A 19 14.93 20.35 -11.57
N SER A 20 15.72 21.30 -12.06
CA SER A 20 17.05 21.65 -11.54
C SER A 20 17.04 22.21 -10.11
N LEU A 21 15.89 22.35 -9.52
CA LEU A 21 15.71 22.69 -8.11
C LEU A 21 15.85 21.42 -7.28
N ASN A 22 16.69 21.46 -6.26
CA ASN A 22 16.94 20.38 -5.28
C ASN A 22 15.69 19.97 -4.47
N LEU A 23 14.50 20.28 -4.92
CA LEU A 23 13.21 19.87 -4.38
C LEU A 23 12.74 18.60 -5.08
N THR A 24 12.93 17.51 -4.43
CA THR A 24 12.11 16.28 -4.25
C THR A 24 11.17 15.78 -5.36
N LEU A 25 11.00 16.44 -6.50
CA LEU A 25 10.20 15.95 -7.62
C LEU A 25 11.08 15.10 -8.54
N ASN A 26 11.16 13.81 -8.20
CA ASN A 26 11.83 12.82 -9.00
C ASN A 26 10.83 12.15 -9.97
N ASN A 27 11.34 11.48 -10.99
CA ASN A 27 10.54 10.67 -11.89
C ASN A 27 9.64 9.67 -11.16
N VAL A 28 10.11 9.06 -10.07
CA VAL A 28 9.36 8.10 -9.24
C VAL A 28 8.08 8.72 -8.65
N ILE A 29 8.19 9.92 -8.09
CA ILE A 29 7.04 10.64 -7.54
C ILE A 29 6.04 11.01 -8.64
N PHE A 30 6.53 11.40 -9.81
CA PHE A 30 5.68 11.70 -10.96
C PHE A 30 4.85 10.48 -11.39
N TYR A 31 5.46 9.31 -11.52
CA TYR A 31 4.73 8.08 -11.84
C TYR A 31 3.77 7.66 -10.72
N LEU A 32 4.11 7.90 -9.45
CA LEU A 32 3.21 7.66 -8.34
C LEU A 32 1.96 8.57 -8.40
N LEU A 33 2.15 9.85 -8.74
CA LEU A 33 1.03 10.78 -8.94
C LEU A 33 0.13 10.35 -10.11
N ILE A 34 0.72 9.88 -11.21
CA ILE A 34 -0.04 9.32 -12.33
C ILE A 34 -0.84 8.09 -11.89
N ALA A 35 -0.24 7.17 -11.14
CA ALA A 35 -0.95 6.01 -10.58
C ALA A 35 -2.14 6.42 -9.71
N GLY A 36 -1.94 7.39 -8.82
CA GLY A 36 -2.99 7.95 -8.00
C GLY A 36 -4.09 8.62 -8.82
N PHE A 37 -3.73 9.38 -9.85
CA PHE A 37 -4.69 10.02 -10.74
C PHE A 37 -5.52 9.00 -11.53
N ILE A 38 -4.90 7.97 -12.09
CA ILE A 38 -5.60 6.91 -12.82
C ILE A 38 -6.55 6.16 -11.90
N SER A 39 -6.13 5.85 -10.67
CA SER A 39 -6.98 5.17 -9.68
C SER A 39 -8.22 5.98 -9.30
N THR A 40 -8.07 7.29 -9.07
CA THR A 40 -9.17 8.19 -8.76
C THR A 40 -10.09 8.40 -9.98
N LEU A 41 -9.52 8.48 -11.17
CA LEU A 41 -10.28 8.62 -12.40
C LEU A 41 -11.13 7.38 -12.69
N LEU A 42 -10.60 6.18 -12.47
CA LEU A 42 -11.34 4.92 -12.63
C LEU A 42 -12.55 4.86 -11.69
N THR A 43 -12.34 5.18 -10.41
CA THR A 43 -13.43 5.18 -9.42
C THR A 43 -14.46 6.26 -9.73
N TYR A 44 -14.03 7.44 -10.16
CA TYR A 44 -14.90 8.53 -10.56
C TYR A 44 -15.77 8.16 -11.77
N VAL A 45 -15.16 7.65 -12.85
CA VAL A 45 -15.89 7.24 -14.07
C VAL A 45 -16.87 6.10 -13.77
N GLY A 46 -16.48 5.17 -12.88
CA GLY A 46 -17.35 4.07 -12.47
C GLY A 46 -18.58 4.52 -11.65
N THR A 47 -18.48 5.64 -10.92
CA THR A 47 -19.54 6.09 -10.00
C THR A 47 -20.42 7.19 -10.55
N VAL A 48 -19.91 8.05 -11.45
CA VAL A 48 -20.61 9.28 -11.90
C VAL A 48 -21.93 9.01 -12.61
N ARG A 49 -22.04 7.92 -13.37
CA ARG A 49 -23.25 7.68 -14.15
C ARG A 49 -24.41 7.04 -13.40
N GLY A 50 -24.17 6.36 -12.28
CA GLY A 50 -25.21 5.79 -11.41
C GLY A 50 -26.33 4.99 -12.14
N GLU A 51 -26.02 4.45 -13.31
CA GLU A 51 -27.00 3.76 -14.16
C GLU A 51 -27.32 2.39 -13.55
N VAL A 52 -28.60 1.99 -13.64
CA VAL A 52 -29.07 0.66 -13.17
C VAL A 52 -28.35 -0.47 -13.93
N VAL A 53 -28.01 -0.25 -15.21
CA VAL A 53 -27.20 -1.15 -16.01
C VAL A 53 -25.80 -0.54 -16.13
N PRO A 54 -24.79 -1.06 -15.41
CA PRO A 54 -23.47 -0.45 -15.41
C PRO A 54 -22.77 -0.62 -16.75
N THR A 55 -22.03 0.43 -17.15
CA THR A 55 -21.09 0.35 -18.27
C THR A 55 -19.90 -0.56 -17.95
N TRP A 56 -19.10 -0.94 -18.95
CA TRP A 56 -17.91 -1.77 -18.75
C TRP A 56 -16.97 -1.24 -17.65
N TRP A 57 -16.77 0.07 -17.59
CA TRP A 57 -15.97 0.72 -16.55
C TRP A 57 -16.62 0.66 -15.18
N GLY A 58 -17.95 0.75 -15.13
CA GLY A 58 -18.72 0.57 -13.91
C GLY A 58 -18.59 -0.86 -13.36
N ILE A 59 -18.73 -1.88 -14.25
CA ILE A 59 -18.55 -3.29 -13.87
C ILE A 59 -17.15 -3.56 -13.32
N LEU A 60 -16.12 -2.98 -13.95
CA LEU A 60 -14.74 -3.15 -13.51
C LEU A 60 -14.53 -2.54 -12.10
N SER A 61 -14.95 -1.29 -11.90
CA SER A 61 -14.81 -0.62 -10.59
C SER A 61 -15.62 -1.33 -9.49
N GLU A 62 -16.83 -1.79 -9.81
CA GLU A 62 -17.68 -2.52 -8.87
C GLU A 62 -17.10 -3.89 -8.52
N SER A 63 -16.55 -4.62 -9.48
CA SER A 63 -15.93 -5.92 -9.23
C SER A 63 -14.70 -5.81 -8.34
N LEU A 64 -13.86 -4.79 -8.56
CA LEU A 64 -12.71 -4.52 -7.70
C LEU A 64 -13.16 -4.15 -6.28
N TYR A 65 -14.17 -3.30 -6.16
CA TYR A 65 -14.72 -2.92 -4.86
C TYR A 65 -15.29 -4.12 -4.11
N ARG A 66 -16.09 -4.95 -4.77
CA ARG A 66 -16.68 -6.16 -4.17
C ARG A 66 -15.61 -7.17 -3.73
N THR A 67 -14.55 -7.33 -4.53
CA THR A 67 -13.44 -8.22 -4.19
C THR A 67 -12.76 -7.77 -2.90
N ILE A 68 -12.45 -6.48 -2.78
CA ILE A 68 -11.80 -5.95 -1.57
C ILE A 68 -12.76 -5.99 -0.37
N LEU A 69 -14.04 -5.65 -0.58
CA LEU A 69 -15.05 -5.74 0.47
C LEU A 69 -15.16 -7.17 1.03
N SER A 70 -15.27 -8.16 0.15
CA SER A 70 -15.35 -9.56 0.57
C SER A 70 -14.10 -10.03 1.32
N MET A 71 -12.91 -9.55 0.92
CA MET A 71 -11.68 -9.81 1.67
C MET A 71 -11.73 -9.19 3.08
N VAL A 72 -12.15 -7.94 3.19
CA VAL A 72 -12.25 -7.25 4.49
C VAL A 72 -13.26 -7.94 5.40
N GLU A 73 -14.43 -8.29 4.88
CA GLU A 73 -15.47 -8.99 5.65
C GLU A 73 -15.01 -10.36 6.15
N ASN A 74 -14.32 -11.13 5.29
CA ASN A 74 -13.86 -12.47 5.64
C ASN A 74 -12.70 -12.49 6.62
N TYR A 75 -11.76 -11.54 6.55
CA TYR A 75 -10.55 -11.54 7.39
C TYR A 75 -10.66 -10.68 8.63
N ILE A 76 -11.35 -9.53 8.55
CA ILE A 76 -11.38 -8.55 9.65
C ILE A 76 -12.75 -8.55 10.34
N GLY A 77 -13.81 -8.85 9.60
CA GLY A 77 -15.19 -8.86 10.08
C GLY A 77 -15.97 -7.60 9.73
N ILE A 78 -17.29 -7.73 9.72
CA ILE A 78 -18.24 -6.69 9.27
C ILE A 78 -18.11 -5.38 10.08
N LYS A 79 -17.74 -5.46 11.36
CA LYS A 79 -17.60 -4.28 12.24
C LYS A 79 -16.48 -3.31 11.80
N PHE A 80 -15.53 -3.79 11.03
CA PHE A 80 -14.34 -3.03 10.64
C PHE A 80 -14.37 -2.53 9.19
N THR A 81 -15.53 -2.62 8.53
CA THR A 81 -15.72 -2.07 7.18
C THR A 81 -15.48 -0.56 7.09
N VAL A 82 -15.46 0.14 8.23
CA VAL A 82 -15.07 1.57 8.31
C VAL A 82 -13.66 1.81 7.77
N TYR A 83 -12.75 0.83 7.86
CA TYR A 83 -11.37 0.94 7.37
C TYR A 83 -11.23 0.51 5.90
N LEU A 84 -12.30 0.09 5.26
CA LEU A 84 -12.33 -0.31 3.85
C LEU A 84 -11.75 0.77 2.91
N PRO A 85 -12.03 2.09 3.06
CA PRO A 85 -11.47 3.09 2.17
C PRO A 85 -9.94 3.14 2.20
N LEU A 86 -9.33 2.93 3.38
CA LEU A 86 -7.87 2.90 3.51
C LEU A 86 -7.27 1.70 2.77
N ILE A 87 -7.85 0.52 2.96
CA ILE A 87 -7.39 -0.71 2.30
C ILE A 87 -7.58 -0.59 0.77
N TYR A 88 -8.72 -0.05 0.36
CA TYR A 88 -9.06 0.17 -1.03
C TYR A 88 -8.08 1.13 -1.74
N THR A 89 -7.76 2.25 -1.12
CA THR A 89 -6.82 3.23 -1.69
C THR A 89 -5.42 2.67 -1.81
N VAL A 90 -4.91 1.98 -0.80
CA VAL A 90 -3.57 1.36 -0.83
C VAL A 90 -3.51 0.26 -1.89
N PHE A 91 -4.54 -0.58 -1.97
CA PHE A 91 -4.60 -1.63 -3.00
C PHE A 91 -4.56 -1.04 -4.41
N HIS A 92 -5.37 -0.02 -4.69
CA HIS A 92 -5.42 0.62 -6.00
C HIS A 92 -4.10 1.33 -6.33
N LEU A 93 -3.50 2.01 -5.36
CA LEU A 93 -2.23 2.69 -5.55
C LEU A 93 -1.13 1.70 -5.95
N ILE A 94 -1.01 0.58 -5.25
CA ILE A 94 -0.01 -0.45 -5.56
C ILE A 94 -0.33 -1.11 -6.91
N LEU A 95 -1.60 -1.44 -7.18
CA LEU A 95 -2.03 -2.06 -8.42
C LEU A 95 -1.66 -1.20 -9.63
N PHE A 96 -2.05 0.08 -9.62
CA PHE A 96 -1.76 0.97 -10.75
C PHE A 96 -0.29 1.34 -10.87
N SER A 97 0.45 1.44 -9.77
CA SER A 97 1.90 1.62 -9.80
C SER A 97 2.60 0.47 -10.52
N ASN A 98 2.18 -0.77 -10.28
CA ASN A 98 2.72 -1.94 -10.96
C ASN A 98 2.28 -2.02 -12.42
N LEU A 99 1.03 -1.67 -12.73
CA LEU A 99 0.53 -1.64 -14.11
C LEU A 99 1.28 -0.61 -14.98
N ILE A 100 1.56 0.57 -14.44
CA ILE A 100 2.35 1.59 -15.13
C ILE A 100 3.77 1.08 -15.39
N GLY A 101 4.35 0.35 -14.44
CA GLY A 101 5.68 -0.24 -14.62
C GLY A 101 5.79 -1.31 -15.70
N MET A 102 4.66 -1.84 -16.19
CA MET A 102 4.65 -2.75 -17.35
C MET A 102 4.80 -2.02 -18.69
N VAL A 103 4.66 -0.69 -18.72
CA VAL A 103 4.87 0.11 -19.91
C VAL A 103 6.38 0.18 -20.19
N PRO A 104 6.83 -0.12 -21.42
CA PRO A 104 8.25 -0.03 -21.77
C PRO A 104 8.81 1.36 -21.48
N TYR A 105 10.00 1.43 -20.91
CA TYR A 105 10.71 2.67 -20.53
C TYR A 105 10.05 3.50 -19.41
N SER A 106 9.04 2.98 -18.72
CA SER A 106 8.51 3.62 -17.50
C SER A 106 9.26 3.13 -16.25
N SER A 107 9.50 4.02 -15.30
CA SER A 107 10.02 3.63 -13.99
C SER A 107 8.86 3.17 -13.10
N THR A 108 9.02 2.01 -12.48
CA THR A 108 8.05 1.47 -11.52
C THR A 108 8.28 2.09 -10.15
N PRO A 109 7.35 2.85 -9.57
CA PRO A 109 7.56 3.45 -8.24
C PRO A 109 7.80 2.41 -7.13
N THR A 110 7.23 1.21 -7.29
CA THR A 110 7.34 0.11 -6.32
C THR A 110 8.69 -0.61 -6.34
N VAL A 111 9.58 -0.35 -7.30
CA VAL A 111 10.95 -0.86 -7.31
C VAL A 111 11.82 -0.14 -6.26
N GLU A 112 11.48 1.11 -5.94
CA GLU A 112 12.18 1.87 -4.93
C GLU A 112 11.88 1.37 -3.52
N ILE A 113 12.89 0.80 -2.87
CA ILE A 113 12.78 0.23 -1.51
C ILE A 113 12.29 1.29 -0.51
N VAL A 114 12.70 2.54 -0.67
CA VAL A 114 12.30 3.64 0.21
C VAL A 114 10.80 3.88 0.13
N MET A 115 10.21 3.81 -1.06
CA MET A 115 8.77 4.00 -1.28
C MET A 115 7.97 2.84 -0.69
N THR A 116 8.33 1.60 -1.00
CA THR A 116 7.62 0.42 -0.48
C THR A 116 7.74 0.29 1.03
N LEU A 117 8.93 0.59 1.59
CA LEU A 117 9.14 0.57 3.03
C LEU A 117 8.35 1.68 3.72
N SER A 118 8.25 2.89 3.14
CA SER A 118 7.47 3.98 3.71
C SER A 118 5.97 3.65 3.75
N ILE A 119 5.42 3.02 2.70
CA ILE A 119 4.03 2.56 2.68
C ILE A 119 3.83 1.46 3.75
N ALA A 120 4.74 0.49 3.84
CA ALA A 120 4.65 -0.57 4.84
C ALA A 120 4.71 -0.02 6.27
N LEU A 121 5.59 0.95 6.54
CA LEU A 121 5.69 1.61 7.86
C LEU A 121 4.46 2.44 8.18
N THR A 122 3.91 3.19 7.24
CA THR A 122 2.67 3.95 7.47
C THR A 122 1.49 3.04 7.78
N LEU A 123 1.37 1.90 7.10
CA LEU A 123 0.35 0.90 7.40
C LEU A 123 0.56 0.25 8.78
N LEU A 124 1.79 -0.07 9.16
CA LEU A 124 2.09 -0.59 10.49
C LEU A 124 1.64 0.41 11.56
N VAL A 125 2.05 1.68 11.43
CA VAL A 125 1.67 2.73 12.39
C VAL A 125 0.15 2.89 12.43
N ALA A 126 -0.53 2.88 11.29
CA ALA A 126 -1.98 2.96 11.23
C ALA A 126 -2.66 1.80 11.98
N VAL A 127 -2.21 0.56 11.75
CA VAL A 127 -2.76 -0.62 12.43
C VAL A 127 -2.51 -0.57 13.94
N LEU A 128 -1.31 -0.16 14.36
CA LEU A 128 -0.99 -0.01 15.80
C LEU A 128 -1.85 1.07 16.45
N LEU A 129 -2.05 2.21 15.77
CA LEU A 129 -2.90 3.30 16.28
C LEU A 129 -4.35 2.85 16.40
N ILE A 130 -4.90 2.17 15.40
CA ILE A 130 -6.25 1.63 15.42
C ILE A 130 -6.40 0.62 16.57
N GLY A 131 -5.45 -0.28 16.72
CA GLY A 131 -5.42 -1.26 17.81
C GLY A 131 -5.39 -0.58 19.18
N PHE A 132 -4.56 0.44 19.34
CA PHE A 132 -4.43 1.18 20.60
C PHE A 132 -5.70 1.98 20.93
N LEU A 133 -6.32 2.62 19.93
CA LEU A 133 -7.57 3.35 20.12
C LEU A 133 -8.74 2.42 20.46
N SER A 134 -8.78 1.22 19.89
CA SER A 134 -9.86 0.24 20.10
C SER A 134 -9.73 -0.49 21.44
N HIS A 135 -8.52 -0.89 21.83
CA HIS A 135 -8.29 -1.79 22.98
C HIS A 135 -7.46 -1.16 24.10
N ARG A 136 -6.87 0.02 23.87
CA ARG A 136 -6.01 0.70 24.86
C ARG A 136 -4.92 -0.26 25.42
N LEU A 137 -4.79 -0.31 26.75
CA LEU A 137 -3.81 -1.19 27.42
C LEU A 137 -4.09 -2.69 27.25
N LEU A 138 -5.33 -3.08 26.92
CA LEU A 138 -5.67 -4.47 26.60
C LEU A 138 -4.98 -4.97 25.32
N LEU A 139 -4.51 -4.07 24.45
CA LEU A 139 -3.69 -4.46 23.31
C LEU A 139 -2.41 -5.19 23.73
N LEU A 140 -1.76 -4.72 24.81
CA LEU A 140 -0.57 -5.39 25.37
C LEU A 140 -0.90 -6.78 25.92
N ALA A 141 -2.10 -6.94 26.48
CA ALA A 141 -2.57 -8.26 26.95
C ALA A 141 -2.89 -9.20 25.78
N ALA A 142 -3.30 -8.67 24.62
CA ALA A 142 -3.55 -9.48 23.44
C ALA A 142 -2.26 -10.06 22.82
N PHE A 143 -1.09 -9.47 23.12
CA PHE A 143 0.21 -10.00 22.71
C PHE A 143 0.66 -11.19 23.56
N ILE A 144 -0.02 -11.47 24.66
CA ILE A 144 0.34 -12.55 25.58
C ILE A 144 -0.65 -13.70 25.37
N PRO A 145 -0.21 -14.87 24.85
CA PRO A 145 -1.09 -16.03 24.71
C PRO A 145 -1.59 -16.49 26.09
N ALA A 146 -2.86 -16.89 26.16
CA ALA A 146 -3.47 -17.39 27.37
C ALA A 146 -2.70 -18.61 27.90
N GLY A 147 -2.35 -18.57 29.21
CA GLY A 147 -1.63 -19.68 29.87
C GLY A 147 -0.11 -19.51 29.97
N THR A 148 0.46 -18.36 29.59
CA THR A 148 1.89 -18.13 29.76
C THR A 148 2.25 -17.86 31.22
N PRO A 149 3.34 -18.49 31.76
CA PRO A 149 3.83 -18.21 33.11
C PRO A 149 4.36 -16.76 33.16
N LEU A 150 4.07 -16.06 34.26
CA LEU A 150 4.38 -14.64 34.47
C LEU A 150 5.86 -14.27 34.21
N GLY A 151 6.79 -15.18 34.46
CA GLY A 151 8.21 -14.95 34.22
C GLY A 151 8.58 -14.82 32.72
N LEU A 152 7.78 -15.36 31.79
CA LEU A 152 8.03 -15.30 30.36
C LEU A 152 7.32 -14.13 29.67
N VAL A 153 6.43 -13.43 30.36
CA VAL A 153 5.66 -12.31 29.80
C VAL A 153 6.52 -11.23 29.14
N PRO A 154 7.59 -10.70 29.79
CA PRO A 154 8.40 -9.66 29.16
C PRO A 154 9.11 -10.15 27.89
N LEU A 155 9.54 -11.40 27.85
CA LEU A 155 10.16 -12.00 26.68
C LEU A 155 9.17 -12.09 25.52
N MET A 156 7.92 -12.50 25.79
CA MET A 156 6.87 -12.61 24.77
C MET A 156 6.51 -11.27 24.14
N ILE A 157 6.44 -10.20 24.92
CA ILE A 157 6.18 -8.85 24.41
C ILE A 157 7.30 -8.40 23.46
N VAL A 158 8.56 -8.65 23.82
CA VAL A 158 9.71 -8.28 22.97
C VAL A 158 9.68 -9.08 21.66
N LEU A 159 9.40 -10.38 21.72
CA LEU A 159 9.27 -11.22 20.53
C LEU A 159 8.14 -10.76 19.60
N GLU A 160 7.01 -10.35 20.15
CA GLU A 160 5.87 -9.87 19.36
C GLU A 160 6.19 -8.54 18.67
N ILE A 161 6.82 -7.59 19.37
CA ILE A 161 7.30 -6.35 18.76
C ILE A 161 8.26 -6.64 17.60
N LEU A 162 9.19 -7.56 17.81
CA LEU A 162 10.16 -7.97 16.80
C LEU A 162 9.46 -8.63 15.60
N ALA A 163 8.41 -9.42 15.84
CA ALA A 163 7.58 -10.01 14.79
C ALA A 163 6.85 -8.94 13.94
N TYR A 164 6.35 -7.87 14.55
CA TYR A 164 5.76 -6.76 13.81
C TYR A 164 6.78 -6.03 12.93
N VAL A 165 7.97 -5.76 13.47
CA VAL A 165 9.06 -5.11 12.72
C VAL A 165 9.50 -5.99 11.53
N THR A 166 9.74 -7.26 11.76
CA THR A 166 10.16 -8.19 10.68
C THR A 166 9.08 -8.37 9.62
N ARG A 167 7.81 -8.40 10.01
CA ARG A 167 6.68 -8.45 9.08
C ARG A 167 6.65 -7.22 8.18
N THR A 168 6.86 -6.02 8.76
CA THR A 168 6.88 -4.77 8.00
C THR A 168 8.04 -4.71 7.04
N LEU A 169 9.23 -5.10 7.48
CA LEU A 169 10.41 -5.18 6.61
C LEU A 169 10.20 -6.18 5.48
N SER A 170 9.64 -7.34 5.78
CA SER A 170 9.34 -8.37 4.77
C SER A 170 8.31 -7.88 3.74
N LEU A 171 7.28 -7.13 4.16
CA LEU A 171 6.31 -6.53 3.25
C LEU A 171 6.93 -5.44 2.37
N GLY A 172 7.80 -4.59 2.95
CA GLY A 172 8.46 -3.51 2.22
C GLY A 172 9.48 -4.01 1.19
N LEU A 173 10.13 -5.16 1.45
CA LEU A 173 11.11 -5.77 0.55
C LEU A 173 10.48 -6.68 -0.52
N ARG A 174 9.23 -7.03 -0.40
CA ARG A 174 8.52 -7.97 -1.29
C ARG A 174 7.95 -7.29 -2.51
#